data_40ceb085ae20ef5666be16d04e93f360
#
_entry.id   40ceb085ae20ef5666be16d04e93f360
#
_cell.length_a   1.000
_cell.length_b   1.000
_cell.length_c   1.000
_cell.angle_alpha   90.00
_cell.angle_beta   90.00
_cell.angle_gamma   90.00
#
_symmetry.space_group_name_H-M   'P 1'
#
loop_
_entity.id
_entity.type
_entity.pdbx_description
1 polymer ?
#
loop_
_entity_poly.entity_id
_entity_poly.type
_entity_poly.pdbx_seq_one_letter_code
_entity_poly.pdbx_strand_id
1 'polypeptide(L)'
;GSGGRIDYTKFLESSHWQNQVDEAINQAEINLTSVDTPAGEMDVVLGPGYPGVLLHEAIGHGLEGDFNRKKTSAFSNLMGEKIADESVTVVDDGTIDSRRGSLSVDDEGTPTNCTTLIENGILTGYMQDRLNSKLMGVSPTGNGRRESYAHLPMPRMTNTYMLSGNRHPEEILKTVKNGLYAVDFGGGQVDITSGKFVFTCTEAYKIENGKVTNPVKGATLIGNGPDVLNRVKMVGNDSKMDTGIGTCGKDGQSVPVGVGQPTMLIENLTVGGTATA
;
A
#
# COMPACT_ATOMS: atom_id res chain seq x y z
N GLY A 1 -6.71 13.19 -8.24
CA GLY A 1 -7.79 12.39 -8.82
C GLY A 1 -8.53 11.55 -7.79
N SER A 2 -9.71 11.05 -8.16
CA SER A 2 -10.52 10.20 -7.27
C SER A 2 -11.38 9.23 -8.09
N GLY A 3 -11.86 8.19 -7.45
CA GLY A 3 -12.73 7.21 -8.07
C GLY A 3 -13.44 6.32 -7.06
N GLY A 4 -14.50 5.64 -7.51
CA GLY A 4 -15.27 4.75 -6.65
C GLY A 4 -16.42 4.10 -7.40
N ARG A 5 -17.12 3.20 -6.74
CA ARG A 5 -18.36 2.58 -7.20
C ARG A 5 -19.56 3.29 -6.54
N ILE A 6 -19.65 4.60 -6.80
CA ILE A 6 -20.67 5.50 -6.22
C ILE A 6 -21.55 6.10 -7.31
N ASP A 7 -22.67 6.67 -6.90
CA ASP A 7 -23.53 7.43 -7.79
C ASP A 7 -22.75 8.57 -8.46
N TYR A 8 -22.93 8.72 -9.76
CA TYR A 8 -22.22 9.71 -10.57
C TYR A 8 -22.43 11.15 -10.07
N THR A 9 -23.60 11.44 -9.50
CA THR A 9 -23.91 12.77 -8.95
C THR A 9 -22.94 13.20 -7.83
N LYS A 10 -22.40 12.25 -7.07
CA LYS A 10 -21.42 12.55 -6.01
C LYS A 10 -20.08 13.07 -6.56
N PHE A 11 -19.68 12.64 -7.75
CA PHE A 11 -18.50 13.20 -8.41
C PHE A 11 -18.70 14.63 -8.89
N LEU A 12 -19.94 15.06 -9.09
CA LEU A 12 -20.30 16.41 -9.52
C LEU A 12 -20.47 17.40 -8.36
N GLU A 13 -20.47 16.92 -7.10
CA GLU A 13 -20.48 17.78 -5.93
C GLU A 13 -19.25 18.69 -5.92
N SER A 14 -19.46 19.99 -5.79
CA SER A 14 -18.37 20.99 -5.87
C SER A 14 -17.27 20.74 -4.82
N SER A 15 -17.64 20.30 -3.63
CA SER A 15 -16.67 19.93 -2.58
C SER A 15 -15.77 18.79 -3.00
N HIS A 16 -16.27 17.83 -3.78
CA HIS A 16 -15.50 16.66 -4.20
C HIS A 16 -14.40 17.05 -5.20
N TRP A 17 -14.75 17.68 -6.31
CA TRP A 17 -13.77 18.04 -7.34
C TRP A 17 -12.89 19.23 -6.93
N GLN A 18 -13.42 20.17 -6.13
CA GLN A 18 -12.64 21.32 -5.64
C GLN A 18 -11.48 20.85 -4.77
N ASN A 19 -11.71 19.93 -3.84
CA ASN A 19 -10.65 19.36 -3.00
C ASN A 19 -9.53 18.74 -3.84
N GLN A 20 -9.85 18.06 -4.95
CA GLN A 20 -8.84 17.47 -5.84
C GLN A 20 -8.00 18.54 -6.55
N VAL A 21 -8.62 19.66 -6.92
CA VAL A 21 -7.91 20.80 -7.54
C VAL A 21 -7.00 21.48 -6.50
N ASP A 22 -7.51 21.72 -5.31
CA ASP A 22 -6.78 22.37 -4.23
C ASP A 22 -5.58 21.52 -3.78
N GLU A 23 -5.74 20.19 -3.67
CA GLU A 23 -4.62 19.25 -3.43
C GLU A 23 -3.54 19.34 -4.52
N ALA A 24 -3.94 19.34 -5.80
CA ALA A 24 -2.98 19.41 -6.91
C ALA A 24 -2.21 20.73 -6.93
N ILE A 25 -2.88 21.85 -6.63
CA ILE A 25 -2.25 23.17 -6.54
C ILE A 25 -1.28 23.20 -5.34
N ASN A 26 -1.71 22.75 -4.17
CA ASN A 26 -0.88 22.71 -2.97
C ASN A 26 0.39 21.86 -3.19
N GLN A 27 0.26 20.69 -3.82
CA GLN A 27 1.40 19.84 -4.13
C GLN A 27 2.37 20.52 -5.11
N ALA A 28 1.86 21.26 -6.10
CA ALA A 28 2.70 22.05 -7.02
C ALA A 28 3.45 23.16 -6.29
N GLU A 29 2.77 23.89 -5.41
CA GLU A 29 3.38 24.97 -4.59
C GLU A 29 4.46 24.44 -3.64
N ILE A 30 4.21 23.31 -2.97
CA ILE A 30 5.19 22.63 -2.11
C ILE A 30 6.44 22.26 -2.92
N ASN A 31 6.27 21.71 -4.12
CA ASN A 31 7.38 21.30 -4.97
C ASN A 31 8.24 22.48 -5.47
N LEU A 32 7.69 23.69 -5.60
CA LEU A 32 8.46 24.88 -5.97
C LEU A 32 9.48 25.29 -4.87
N THR A 33 9.20 24.99 -3.62
CA THR A 33 10.05 25.33 -2.46
C THR A 33 10.89 24.16 -1.96
N SER A 34 10.78 22.99 -2.59
CA SER A 34 11.44 21.78 -2.16
C SER A 34 12.96 21.85 -2.33
N VAL A 35 13.67 21.36 -1.32
CA VAL A 35 15.13 21.17 -1.34
C VAL A 35 15.49 19.75 -1.78
N ASP A 36 16.76 19.52 -2.09
CA ASP A 36 17.21 18.19 -2.48
C ASP A 36 17.11 17.18 -1.31
N THR A 37 16.67 15.96 -1.63
CA THR A 37 16.56 14.88 -0.66
C THR A 37 17.94 14.33 -0.30
N PRO A 38 18.28 14.15 0.98
CA PRO A 38 19.48 13.43 1.38
C PRO A 38 19.37 11.95 0.99
N ALA A 39 20.46 11.36 0.51
CA ALA A 39 20.53 9.93 0.22
C ALA A 39 21.14 9.16 1.40
N GLY A 40 20.72 7.93 1.61
CA GLY A 40 21.27 7.04 2.64
C GLY A 40 20.20 6.23 3.37
N GLU A 41 20.60 5.51 4.39
CA GLU A 41 19.68 4.82 5.31
C GLU A 41 19.20 5.80 6.38
N MET A 42 17.88 5.86 6.57
CA MET A 42 17.27 6.73 7.57
C MET A 42 15.87 6.23 7.98
N ASP A 43 15.39 6.76 9.09
CA ASP A 43 14.03 6.49 9.55
C ASP A 43 13.04 7.21 8.62
N VAL A 44 12.01 6.50 8.19
CA VAL A 44 10.96 7.02 7.32
C VAL A 44 9.61 6.86 7.98
N VAL A 45 8.91 7.97 8.15
CA VAL A 45 7.50 7.95 8.52
C VAL A 45 6.67 8.02 7.24
N LEU A 46 5.81 7.05 7.01
CA LEU A 46 4.82 7.09 5.93
C LEU A 46 3.53 7.70 6.45
N GLY A 47 2.93 8.59 5.68
CA GLY A 47 1.62 9.16 5.98
C GLY A 47 0.47 8.16 5.80
N PRO A 48 -0.75 8.51 6.25
CA PRO A 48 -1.93 7.67 6.07
C PRO A 48 -2.47 7.75 4.64
N GLY A 49 -3.20 6.73 4.21
CA GLY A 49 -3.90 6.72 2.93
C GLY A 49 -3.10 6.15 1.77
N TYR A 50 -2.89 6.95 0.71
CA TYR A 50 -2.27 6.49 -0.54
C TYR A 50 -0.85 5.89 -0.38
N PRO A 51 -0.01 6.28 0.57
CA PRO A 51 1.23 5.55 0.85
C PRO A 51 1.07 4.05 1.08
N GLY A 52 -0.15 3.57 1.36
CA GLY A 52 -0.52 2.14 1.33
C GLY A 52 -0.26 1.44 0.00
N VAL A 53 0.06 2.17 -1.08
CA VAL A 53 0.57 1.58 -2.33
C VAL A 53 1.86 0.78 -2.09
N LEU A 54 2.67 1.17 -1.09
CA LEU A 54 3.83 0.38 -0.67
C LEU A 54 3.43 -1.00 -0.16
N LEU A 55 2.34 -1.10 0.63
CA LEU A 55 1.79 -2.40 1.05
C LEU A 55 1.30 -3.22 -0.13
N HIS A 56 0.63 -2.59 -1.09
CA HIS A 56 0.13 -3.24 -2.30
C HIS A 56 1.28 -3.91 -3.08
N GLU A 57 2.34 -3.18 -3.33
CA GLU A 57 3.47 -3.68 -4.10
C GLU A 57 4.40 -4.59 -3.27
N ALA A 58 4.81 -4.13 -2.09
CA ALA A 58 5.80 -4.86 -1.30
C ALA A 58 5.26 -6.17 -0.70
N ILE A 59 3.94 -6.26 -0.48
CA ILE A 59 3.31 -7.36 0.24
C ILE A 59 2.17 -7.97 -0.58
N GLY A 60 1.24 -7.15 -1.08
CA GLY A 60 0.00 -7.59 -1.69
C GLY A 60 0.22 -8.57 -2.83
N HIS A 61 1.01 -8.23 -3.82
CA HIS A 61 1.36 -9.13 -4.91
C HIS A 61 2.08 -10.40 -4.42
N GLY A 62 2.92 -10.27 -3.40
CA GLY A 62 3.60 -11.40 -2.78
C GLY A 62 2.67 -12.38 -2.08
N LEU A 63 1.46 -11.95 -1.70
CA LEU A 63 0.45 -12.76 -1.01
C LEU A 63 -0.67 -13.27 -1.94
N GLU A 64 -0.54 -13.13 -3.24
CA GLU A 64 -1.43 -13.75 -4.20
C GLU A 64 -1.18 -15.26 -4.29
N GLY A 65 -2.25 -16.05 -4.30
CA GLY A 65 -2.21 -17.52 -4.14
C GLY A 65 -1.45 -18.26 -5.23
N ASP A 66 -1.49 -17.79 -6.47
CA ASP A 66 -0.81 -18.44 -7.59
C ASP A 66 0.72 -18.39 -7.46
N PHE A 67 1.29 -17.26 -7.03
CA PHE A 67 2.73 -17.15 -6.77
C PHE A 67 3.16 -18.03 -5.59
N ASN A 68 2.35 -18.08 -4.54
CA ASN A 68 2.65 -18.88 -3.35
C ASN A 68 2.52 -20.39 -3.63
N ARG A 69 1.51 -20.81 -4.40
CA ARG A 69 1.39 -22.20 -4.87
C ARG A 69 2.57 -22.63 -5.73
N LYS A 70 3.01 -21.75 -6.63
CA LYS A 70 4.17 -22.00 -7.51
C LYS A 70 5.52 -21.85 -6.77
N LYS A 71 5.52 -21.38 -5.52
CA LYS A 71 6.72 -21.07 -4.71
C LYS A 71 7.66 -20.06 -5.37
N THR A 72 7.08 -19.07 -6.04
CA THR A 72 7.80 -17.98 -6.72
C THR A 72 7.70 -16.65 -5.99
N SER A 73 6.97 -16.57 -4.88
CA SER A 73 6.89 -15.40 -4.01
C SER A 73 7.94 -15.45 -2.91
N ALA A 74 8.43 -14.28 -2.49
CA ALA A 74 9.26 -14.12 -1.29
C ALA A 74 8.54 -14.56 0.01
N PHE A 75 7.21 -14.66 -0.01
CA PHE A 75 6.39 -15.10 1.14
C PHE A 75 5.99 -16.58 1.08
N SER A 76 6.51 -17.33 0.10
CA SER A 76 6.20 -18.75 -0.02
C SER A 76 6.71 -19.54 1.18
N ASN A 77 5.87 -20.44 1.71
CA ASN A 77 6.11 -21.28 2.89
C ASN A 77 6.24 -20.52 4.23
N LEU A 78 5.83 -19.25 4.30
CA LEU A 78 5.85 -18.46 5.55
C LEU A 78 4.48 -18.43 6.27
N MET A 79 3.50 -19.23 5.84
CA MET A 79 2.19 -19.33 6.50
C MET A 79 2.37 -19.75 7.97
N GLY A 80 1.82 -18.96 8.90
CA GLY A 80 1.94 -19.15 10.34
C GLY A 80 3.21 -18.57 10.95
N GLU A 81 4.15 -18.05 10.14
CA GLU A 81 5.37 -17.44 10.62
C GLU A 81 5.21 -15.95 10.93
N LYS A 82 5.99 -15.45 11.86
CA LYS A 82 6.07 -14.01 12.15
C LYS A 82 6.88 -13.33 11.06
N ILE A 83 6.23 -12.46 10.29
CA ILE A 83 6.83 -11.74 9.14
C ILE A 83 6.83 -10.21 9.32
N ALA A 84 6.24 -9.71 10.39
CA ALA A 84 6.13 -8.28 10.69
C ALA A 84 6.16 -8.02 12.20
N ASP A 85 6.19 -6.73 12.59
CA ASP A 85 5.95 -6.35 13.98
C ASP A 85 4.52 -6.74 14.42
N GLU A 86 4.32 -6.98 15.71
CA GLU A 86 3.01 -7.37 16.27
C GLU A 86 1.92 -6.31 16.14
N SER A 87 2.29 -5.05 15.90
CA SER A 87 1.35 -3.96 15.63
C SER A 87 0.79 -3.98 14.21
N VAL A 88 1.31 -4.84 13.31
CA VAL A 88 0.93 -4.91 11.91
C VAL A 88 -0.17 -5.93 11.67
N THR A 89 -1.33 -5.44 11.24
CA THR A 89 -2.43 -6.28 10.72
C THR A 89 -2.84 -5.75 9.35
N VAL A 90 -2.81 -6.61 8.33
CA VAL A 90 -3.12 -6.26 6.95
C VAL A 90 -4.25 -7.15 6.43
N VAL A 91 -5.21 -6.52 5.78
CA VAL A 91 -6.36 -7.20 5.18
C VAL A 91 -6.50 -6.85 3.70
N ASP A 92 -7.12 -7.74 2.93
CA ASP A 92 -7.69 -7.44 1.61
C ASP A 92 -9.20 -7.55 1.70
N ASP A 93 -9.92 -6.43 1.52
CA ASP A 93 -11.35 -6.35 1.77
C ASP A 93 -12.11 -5.86 0.53
N GLY A 94 -12.76 -6.80 -0.16
CA GLY A 94 -13.64 -6.51 -1.29
C GLY A 94 -15.03 -6.03 -0.93
N THR A 95 -15.37 -5.97 0.38
CA THR A 95 -16.73 -5.68 0.86
C THR A 95 -16.97 -4.23 1.24
N ILE A 96 -15.92 -3.39 1.28
CA ILE A 96 -16.03 -1.98 1.67
C ILE A 96 -16.93 -1.25 0.67
N ASP A 97 -18.00 -0.66 1.18
CA ASP A 97 -18.97 0.04 0.34
C ASP A 97 -18.32 1.18 -0.47
N SER A 98 -18.78 1.32 -1.69
CA SER A 98 -18.44 2.43 -2.60
C SER A 98 -16.94 2.52 -3.00
N ARG A 99 -16.07 1.61 -2.56
CA ARG A 99 -14.65 1.64 -2.93
C ARG A 99 -14.41 1.13 -4.36
N ARG A 100 -13.34 1.65 -4.99
CA ARG A 100 -12.96 1.33 -6.37
C ARG A 100 -12.62 -0.16 -6.55
N GLY A 101 -11.96 -0.78 -5.57
CA GLY A 101 -11.58 -2.20 -5.60
C GLY A 101 -12.68 -3.17 -5.18
N SER A 102 -13.81 -2.68 -4.62
CA SER A 102 -14.87 -3.52 -4.06
C SER A 102 -15.73 -4.18 -5.11
N LEU A 103 -16.21 -5.38 -4.80
CA LEU A 103 -17.04 -6.24 -5.66
C LEU A 103 -18.05 -6.99 -4.78
N SER A 104 -19.25 -7.26 -5.28
CA SER A 104 -20.18 -8.18 -4.60
C SER A 104 -19.75 -9.64 -4.77
N VAL A 105 -19.28 -9.96 -5.98
CA VAL A 105 -18.69 -11.26 -6.36
C VAL A 105 -17.49 -11.01 -7.25
N ASP A 106 -16.50 -11.92 -7.20
CA ASP A 106 -15.37 -11.86 -8.14
C ASP A 106 -15.76 -12.35 -9.55
N ASP A 107 -14.83 -12.36 -10.48
CA ASP A 107 -15.09 -12.76 -11.88
C ASP A 107 -15.29 -14.27 -12.07
N GLU A 108 -15.18 -15.05 -11.00
CA GLU A 108 -15.52 -16.46 -10.93
C GLU A 108 -16.87 -16.72 -10.22
N GLY A 109 -17.57 -15.65 -9.77
CA GLY A 109 -18.84 -15.72 -9.03
C GLY A 109 -18.66 -16.15 -7.56
N THR A 110 -17.47 -16.00 -6.99
CA THR A 110 -17.23 -16.20 -5.57
C THR A 110 -17.54 -14.89 -4.84
N PRO A 111 -18.37 -14.88 -3.77
CA PRO A 111 -18.57 -13.69 -2.94
C PRO A 111 -17.24 -13.16 -2.42
N THR A 112 -17.04 -11.84 -2.49
CA THR A 112 -15.86 -11.21 -1.91
C THR A 112 -15.95 -11.18 -0.38
N ASN A 113 -14.81 -11.17 0.26
CA ASN A 113 -14.70 -11.20 1.72
C ASN A 113 -13.70 -10.13 2.19
N CYS A 114 -13.66 -9.91 3.49
CA CYS A 114 -12.52 -9.32 4.18
C CYS A 114 -11.58 -10.47 4.58
N THR A 115 -10.48 -10.61 3.84
CA THR A 115 -9.47 -11.66 4.04
C THR A 115 -8.32 -11.10 4.85
N THR A 116 -8.08 -11.63 6.06
CA THR A 116 -6.90 -11.28 6.85
C THR A 116 -5.68 -11.95 6.23
N LEU A 117 -4.70 -11.15 5.84
CA LEU A 117 -3.45 -11.60 5.24
C LEU A 117 -2.36 -11.73 6.30
N ILE A 118 -2.22 -10.70 7.12
CA ILE A 118 -1.28 -10.65 8.25
C ILE A 118 -2.08 -10.26 9.49
N GLU A 119 -1.97 -11.00 10.57
CA GLU A 119 -2.61 -10.72 11.83
C GLU A 119 -1.57 -10.63 12.94
N ASN A 120 -1.46 -9.46 13.58
CA ASN A 120 -0.49 -9.22 14.64
C ASN A 120 0.93 -9.67 14.27
N GLY A 121 1.36 -9.34 13.04
CA GLY A 121 2.67 -9.68 12.49
C GLY A 121 2.82 -11.10 11.96
N ILE A 122 1.82 -11.95 12.07
CA ILE A 122 1.85 -13.35 11.60
C ILE A 122 1.14 -13.47 10.26
N LEU A 123 1.75 -14.17 9.29
CA LEU A 123 1.12 -14.46 8.01
C LEU A 123 0.01 -15.51 8.20
N THR A 124 -1.25 -15.11 7.96
CA THR A 124 -2.43 -15.96 8.20
C THR A 124 -3.20 -16.31 6.95
N GLY A 125 -2.99 -15.62 5.83
CA GLY A 125 -3.77 -15.85 4.62
C GLY A 125 -3.08 -15.45 3.32
N TYR A 126 -3.54 -16.05 2.22
CA TYR A 126 -3.27 -15.64 0.86
C TYR A 126 -4.57 -15.30 0.14
N MET A 127 -4.52 -14.41 -0.83
CA MET A 127 -5.65 -14.14 -1.71
C MET A 127 -5.78 -15.25 -2.76
N GLN A 128 -6.98 -15.85 -2.86
CA GLN A 128 -7.22 -17.06 -3.63
C GLN A 128 -8.31 -16.89 -4.67
N ASP A 129 -8.06 -17.38 -5.90
CA ASP A 129 -9.07 -17.75 -6.87
C ASP A 129 -9.53 -19.20 -6.66
N ARG A 130 -10.48 -19.68 -7.46
CA ARG A 130 -10.98 -21.07 -7.36
C ARG A 130 -9.95 -22.12 -7.76
N LEU A 131 -9.12 -21.82 -8.75
CA LEU A 131 -8.10 -22.77 -9.22
C LEU A 131 -7.02 -22.97 -8.17
N ASN A 132 -6.43 -21.88 -7.70
CA ASN A 132 -5.30 -21.95 -6.76
C ASN A 132 -5.75 -22.42 -5.38
N SER A 133 -6.93 -22.00 -4.90
CA SER A 133 -7.50 -22.51 -3.65
C SER A 133 -7.71 -24.02 -3.69
N LYS A 134 -8.28 -24.55 -4.78
CA LYS A 134 -8.46 -26.00 -4.96
C LYS A 134 -7.14 -26.76 -4.93
N LEU A 135 -6.12 -26.24 -5.64
CA LEU A 135 -4.80 -26.88 -5.72
C LEU A 135 -4.01 -26.81 -4.41
N MET A 136 -4.30 -25.81 -3.57
CA MET A 136 -3.70 -25.64 -2.25
C MET A 136 -4.52 -26.29 -1.13
N GLY A 137 -5.71 -26.79 -1.40
CA GLY A 137 -6.60 -27.41 -0.41
C GLY A 137 -7.21 -26.42 0.59
N VAL A 138 -7.43 -25.16 0.17
CA VAL A 138 -8.02 -24.10 0.97
C VAL A 138 -9.29 -23.53 0.31
N SER A 139 -10.02 -22.66 0.99
CA SER A 139 -11.20 -21.99 0.42
C SER A 139 -10.81 -20.81 -0.46
N PRO A 140 -11.58 -20.50 -1.53
CA PRO A 140 -11.40 -19.28 -2.30
C PRO A 140 -11.80 -18.06 -1.47
N THR A 141 -11.16 -16.92 -1.73
CA THR A 141 -11.36 -15.68 -0.95
C THR A 141 -12.14 -14.60 -1.69
N GLY A 142 -12.61 -14.87 -2.94
CA GLY A 142 -13.29 -13.89 -3.75
C GLY A 142 -12.34 -12.91 -4.44
N ASN A 143 -11.11 -13.38 -4.73
CA ASN A 143 -10.06 -12.61 -5.37
C ASN A 143 -9.76 -13.07 -6.82
N GLY A 144 -10.60 -13.93 -7.40
CA GLY A 144 -10.46 -14.39 -8.77
C GLY A 144 -10.91 -13.29 -9.75
N ARG A 145 -9.99 -12.40 -10.17
CA ARG A 145 -10.31 -11.20 -10.94
C ARG A 145 -9.64 -11.20 -12.31
N ARG A 146 -10.25 -10.53 -13.27
CA ARG A 146 -9.74 -10.30 -14.63
C ARG A 146 -10.07 -8.89 -15.13
N GLU A 147 -9.32 -8.41 -16.11
CA GLU A 147 -9.57 -7.11 -16.73
C GLU A 147 -10.87 -7.09 -17.54
N SER A 148 -11.13 -8.13 -18.33
CA SER A 148 -12.29 -8.22 -19.19
C SER A 148 -12.68 -9.68 -19.50
N TYR A 149 -13.78 -9.87 -20.19
CA TYR A 149 -14.23 -11.20 -20.65
C TYR A 149 -13.18 -11.94 -21.53
N ALA A 150 -12.23 -11.23 -22.13
CA ALA A 150 -11.20 -11.82 -22.99
C ALA A 150 -10.02 -12.41 -22.18
N HIS A 151 -10.00 -12.27 -20.86
CA HIS A 151 -8.91 -12.69 -20.00
C HIS A 151 -9.34 -13.77 -19.02
N LEU A 152 -8.39 -14.61 -18.63
CA LEU A 152 -8.62 -15.60 -17.57
C LEU A 152 -8.54 -14.92 -16.19
N PRO A 153 -9.45 -15.27 -15.27
CA PRO A 153 -9.33 -14.84 -13.87
C PRO A 153 -8.05 -15.37 -13.23
N MET A 154 -7.51 -14.61 -12.28
CA MET A 154 -6.36 -14.96 -11.47
C MET A 154 -6.46 -14.29 -10.09
N PRO A 155 -5.70 -14.73 -9.07
CA PRO A 155 -5.69 -14.04 -7.78
C PRO A 155 -5.23 -12.59 -7.94
N ARG A 156 -6.05 -11.65 -7.47
CA ARG A 156 -5.80 -10.20 -7.52
C ARG A 156 -6.35 -9.53 -6.27
N MET A 157 -5.65 -8.51 -5.82
CA MET A 157 -6.10 -7.65 -4.72
C MET A 157 -7.44 -6.97 -5.03
N THR A 158 -8.19 -6.62 -3.97
CA THR A 158 -9.38 -5.76 -4.00
C THR A 158 -9.05 -4.41 -3.34
N ASN A 159 -9.25 -4.26 -2.05
CA ASN A 159 -8.75 -3.11 -1.30
C ASN A 159 -7.81 -3.66 -0.22
N THR A 160 -6.52 -3.50 -0.43
CA THR A 160 -5.50 -3.99 0.49
C THR A 160 -5.04 -2.86 1.39
N TYR A 161 -5.20 -3.01 2.70
CA TYR A 161 -4.84 -1.95 3.64
C TYR A 161 -4.41 -2.48 5.01
N MET A 162 -3.64 -1.65 5.73
CA MET A 162 -3.26 -1.90 7.11
C MET A 162 -4.30 -1.30 8.05
N LEU A 163 -4.69 -2.06 9.06
CA LEU A 163 -5.57 -1.60 10.13
C LEU A 163 -4.85 -0.58 11.02
N SER A 164 -5.65 0.24 11.72
CA SER A 164 -5.13 1.18 12.71
C SER A 164 -4.41 0.46 13.85
N GLY A 165 -3.26 0.98 14.22
CA GLY A 165 -2.60 0.66 15.47
C GLY A 165 -3.13 1.51 16.64
N ASN A 166 -2.29 1.73 17.64
CA ASN A 166 -2.68 2.44 18.87
C ASN A 166 -1.90 3.73 19.14
N ARG A 167 -0.99 4.14 18.26
CA ARG A 167 -0.15 5.33 18.46
C ARG A 167 -0.80 6.55 17.81
N HIS A 168 -0.64 7.70 18.45
CA HIS A 168 -1.02 8.97 17.82
C HIS A 168 0.05 9.35 16.76
N PRO A 169 -0.33 9.81 15.56
CA PRO A 169 0.64 10.17 14.50
C PRO A 169 1.73 11.16 14.94
N GLU A 170 1.36 12.16 15.73
CA GLU A 170 2.32 13.12 16.26
C GLU A 170 3.35 12.49 17.23
N GLU A 171 2.98 11.43 17.96
CA GLU A 171 3.92 10.71 18.82
C GLU A 171 4.96 9.99 17.95
N ILE A 172 4.52 9.37 16.85
CA ILE A 172 5.41 8.71 15.89
C ILE A 172 6.42 9.69 15.33
N LEU A 173 5.98 10.86 14.83
CA LEU A 173 6.86 11.89 14.30
C LEU A 173 7.88 12.38 15.33
N LYS A 174 7.48 12.57 16.59
CA LYS A 174 8.34 13.05 17.68
C LYS A 174 9.48 12.08 18.03
N THR A 175 9.37 10.79 17.71
CA THR A 175 10.44 9.80 17.99
C THR A 175 11.60 9.90 17.01
N VAL A 176 11.38 10.42 15.80
CA VAL A 176 12.39 10.48 14.73
C VAL A 176 13.28 11.71 14.93
N LYS A 177 14.57 11.50 15.13
CA LYS A 177 15.55 12.61 15.24
C LYS A 177 15.87 13.22 13.90
N ASN A 178 16.24 12.38 12.93
CA ASN A 178 16.54 12.77 11.56
C ASN A 178 15.95 11.69 10.63
N GLY A 179 15.11 12.10 9.69
CA GLY A 179 14.43 11.17 8.80
C GLY A 179 13.61 11.87 7.74
N LEU A 180 12.74 11.10 7.14
CA LEU A 180 11.83 11.55 6.08
C LEU A 180 10.38 11.30 6.50
N TYR A 181 9.50 12.25 6.21
CA TYR A 181 8.04 12.06 6.24
C TYR A 181 7.53 12.01 4.80
N ALA A 182 7.15 10.82 4.33
CA ALA A 182 6.65 10.59 2.98
C ALA A 182 5.12 10.59 2.99
N VAL A 183 4.52 11.54 2.30
CA VAL A 183 3.08 11.82 2.34
C VAL A 183 2.37 11.25 1.12
N ASP A 184 3.01 11.34 -0.07
CA ASP A 184 2.40 10.88 -1.31
C ASP A 184 3.44 10.32 -2.28
N PHE A 185 2.98 9.45 -3.22
CA PHE A 185 3.81 8.72 -4.16
C PHE A 185 3.29 8.85 -5.60
N GLY A 186 4.21 8.94 -6.54
CA GLY A 186 3.90 8.97 -7.98
C GLY A 186 3.79 7.59 -8.61
N GLY A 187 4.17 6.55 -7.89
CA GLY A 187 4.16 5.17 -8.34
C GLY A 187 5.36 4.37 -7.84
N GLY A 188 5.35 3.08 -8.08
CA GLY A 188 6.41 2.16 -7.67
C GLY A 188 6.41 0.89 -8.49
N GLN A 189 7.40 0.06 -8.25
CA GLN A 189 7.58 -1.25 -8.86
C GLN A 189 8.08 -2.25 -7.82
N VAL A 190 7.66 -3.51 -7.98
CA VAL A 190 8.14 -4.62 -7.17
C VAL A 190 8.60 -5.79 -8.05
N ASP A 191 9.70 -6.41 -7.66
CA ASP A 191 10.06 -7.76 -8.10
C ASP A 191 9.48 -8.77 -7.09
N ILE A 192 8.40 -9.45 -7.48
CA ILE A 192 7.64 -10.35 -6.60
C ILE A 192 8.49 -11.50 -6.07
N THR A 193 9.45 -11.98 -6.86
CA THR A 193 10.30 -13.11 -6.51
C THR A 193 11.30 -12.75 -5.42
N SER A 194 11.94 -11.60 -5.54
CA SER A 194 12.91 -11.12 -4.55
C SER A 194 12.29 -10.25 -3.46
N GLY A 195 11.09 -9.72 -3.68
CA GLY A 195 10.43 -8.76 -2.81
C GLY A 195 11.01 -7.34 -2.87
N LYS A 196 11.97 -7.06 -3.76
CA LYS A 196 12.59 -5.73 -3.89
C LYS A 196 11.61 -4.75 -4.52
N PHE A 197 11.52 -3.56 -3.94
CA PHE A 197 10.68 -2.49 -4.43
C PHE A 197 11.42 -1.16 -4.53
N VAL A 198 10.89 -0.28 -5.38
CA VAL A 198 11.31 1.11 -5.54
C VAL A 198 10.07 1.99 -5.68
N PHE A 199 9.97 3.05 -4.86
CA PHE A 199 8.90 4.04 -4.90
C PHE A 199 9.44 5.45 -4.97
N THR A 200 8.85 6.29 -5.82
CA THR A 200 9.19 7.71 -5.89
C THR A 200 8.12 8.53 -5.17
N CYS A 201 8.55 9.35 -4.20
CA CYS A 201 7.67 10.28 -3.51
C CYS A 201 7.37 11.48 -4.42
N THR A 202 6.09 11.88 -4.45
CA THR A 202 5.64 13.16 -5.05
C THR A 202 5.54 14.26 -4.00
N GLU A 203 5.37 13.86 -2.73
CA GLU A 203 5.39 14.76 -1.59
C GLU A 203 6.12 14.11 -0.42
N ALA A 204 7.16 14.76 0.07
CA ALA A 204 7.89 14.33 1.26
C ALA A 204 8.57 15.52 1.95
N TYR A 205 8.88 15.34 3.23
CA TYR A 205 9.48 16.37 4.09
C TYR A 205 10.63 15.79 4.91
N LYS A 206 11.59 16.63 5.28
CA LYS A 206 12.57 16.27 6.31
C LYS A 206 11.92 16.25 7.69
N ILE A 207 12.37 15.30 8.51
CA ILE A 207 12.11 15.31 9.94
C ILE A 207 13.41 15.65 10.63
N GLU A 208 13.40 16.72 11.45
CA GLU A 208 14.55 17.17 12.26
C GLU A 208 14.13 17.35 13.70
N ASN A 209 14.69 16.58 14.62
CA ASN A 209 14.37 16.60 16.04
C ASN A 209 12.87 16.45 16.36
N GLY A 210 12.22 15.50 15.69
CA GLY A 210 10.79 15.22 15.89
C GLY A 210 9.83 16.21 15.25
N LYS A 211 10.32 17.09 14.37
CA LYS A 211 9.52 18.11 13.68
C LYS A 211 9.64 17.95 12.17
N VAL A 212 8.51 18.02 11.48
CA VAL A 212 8.46 18.13 10.03
C VAL A 212 8.94 19.52 9.63
N THR A 213 9.92 19.58 8.72
CA THR A 213 10.59 20.81 8.30
C THR A 213 10.46 21.04 6.79
N ASN A 214 11.55 21.16 6.06
CA ASN A 214 11.53 21.50 4.64
C ASN A 214 10.93 20.39 3.76
N PRO A 215 10.10 20.72 2.76
CA PRO A 215 9.73 19.79 1.72
C PRO A 215 10.97 19.39 0.91
N VAL A 216 10.97 18.14 0.42
CA VAL A 216 12.07 17.59 -0.37
C VAL A 216 11.58 17.07 -1.71
N LYS A 217 12.44 17.08 -2.72
CA LYS A 217 12.18 16.55 -4.06
C LYS A 217 13.10 15.39 -4.40
N GLY A 218 12.61 14.48 -5.25
CA GLY A 218 13.40 13.35 -5.75
C GLY A 218 13.67 12.27 -4.71
N ALA A 219 12.89 12.21 -3.64
CA ALA A 219 12.97 11.13 -2.67
C ALA A 219 12.50 9.82 -3.30
N THR A 220 13.32 8.78 -3.19
CA THR A 220 13.00 7.43 -3.67
C THR A 220 13.20 6.44 -2.52
N LEU A 221 12.16 5.70 -2.16
CA LEU A 221 12.23 4.65 -1.15
C LEU A 221 12.59 3.33 -1.80
N ILE A 222 13.61 2.65 -1.28
CA ILE A 222 14.13 1.39 -1.80
C ILE A 222 14.16 0.38 -0.65
N GLY A 223 13.63 -0.82 -0.88
CA GLY A 223 13.59 -1.84 0.15
C GLY A 223 13.26 -3.22 -0.38
N ASN A 224 13.01 -4.12 0.57
CA ASN A 224 12.55 -5.48 0.33
C ASN A 224 11.33 -5.73 1.24
N GLY A 225 10.22 -6.20 0.68
CA GLY A 225 8.94 -6.31 1.39
C GLY A 225 9.02 -7.05 2.73
N PRO A 226 9.50 -8.31 2.78
CA PRO A 226 9.69 -9.04 4.03
C PRO A 226 10.60 -8.35 5.05
N ASP A 227 11.67 -7.70 4.59
CA ASP A 227 12.61 -7.00 5.47
C ASP A 227 11.97 -5.72 6.05
N VAL A 228 11.31 -4.92 5.21
CA VAL A 228 10.66 -3.66 5.62
C VAL A 228 9.53 -3.90 6.63
N LEU A 229 8.76 -4.98 6.47
CA LEU A 229 7.73 -5.35 7.46
C LEU A 229 8.28 -5.58 8.86
N ASN A 230 9.46 -6.17 8.96
CA ASN A 230 10.14 -6.38 10.24
C ASN A 230 10.74 -5.10 10.82
N ARG A 231 10.91 -4.05 10.00
CA ARG A 231 11.42 -2.73 10.41
C ARG A 231 10.31 -1.74 10.77
N VAL A 232 9.04 -2.11 10.62
CA VAL A 232 7.92 -1.33 11.15
C VAL A 232 8.02 -1.32 12.67
N LYS A 233 8.02 -0.14 13.29
CA LYS A 233 8.16 0.02 14.74
C LYS A 233 6.98 0.64 15.43
N MET A 234 6.26 1.49 14.73
CA MET A 234 5.09 2.16 15.27
C MET A 234 4.01 2.27 14.20
N VAL A 235 2.77 1.98 14.58
CA VAL A 235 1.59 2.06 13.71
C VAL A 235 0.57 3.00 14.34
N GLY A 236 0.14 3.97 13.57
CA GLY A 236 -0.79 5.02 13.97
C GLY A 236 -2.24 4.56 14.09
N ASN A 237 -3.06 5.38 14.74
CA ASN A 237 -4.48 5.14 14.93
C ASN A 237 -5.37 5.84 13.87
N ASP A 238 -4.76 6.27 12.78
CA ASP A 238 -5.32 7.14 11.74
C ASP A 238 -5.43 6.45 10.37
N SER A 239 -5.68 5.13 10.34
CA SER A 239 -5.80 4.41 9.07
C SER A 239 -6.81 5.08 8.14
N LYS A 240 -6.40 5.30 6.90
CA LYS A 240 -7.17 5.97 5.87
C LYS A 240 -7.01 5.23 4.54
N MET A 241 -8.06 5.19 3.75
CA MET A 241 -8.02 4.68 2.38
C MET A 241 -7.60 5.78 1.41
N ASP A 242 -7.05 5.39 0.27
CA ASP A 242 -6.76 6.27 -0.86
C ASP A 242 -8.02 6.96 -1.42
N THR A 243 -7.85 7.86 -2.37
CA THR A 243 -8.97 8.55 -3.04
C THR A 243 -9.65 7.71 -4.13
N GLY A 244 -9.22 6.47 -4.36
CA GLY A 244 -9.78 5.56 -5.34
C GLY A 244 -9.20 5.70 -6.74
N ILE A 245 -7.90 5.93 -6.85
CA ILE A 245 -7.18 6.02 -8.14
C ILE A 245 -6.42 4.75 -8.51
N GLY A 246 -6.30 3.81 -7.58
CA GLY A 246 -5.48 2.61 -7.72
C GLY A 246 -5.85 1.76 -8.94
N THR A 247 -4.84 1.38 -9.72
CA THR A 247 -4.94 0.41 -10.79
C THR A 247 -3.78 -0.56 -10.67
N CYS A 248 -4.09 -1.85 -10.57
CA CYS A 248 -3.12 -2.92 -10.38
C CYS A 248 -2.88 -3.65 -11.70
N GLY A 249 -1.62 -3.83 -12.07
CA GLY A 249 -1.18 -4.58 -13.25
C GLY A 249 -0.61 -5.95 -12.90
N LYS A 250 -1.01 -7.02 -13.63
CA LYS A 250 -0.42 -8.36 -13.53
C LYS A 250 -0.70 -9.13 -14.81
N ASP A 251 0.31 -9.78 -15.36
CA ASP A 251 0.23 -10.58 -16.59
C ASP A 251 -0.49 -9.85 -17.76
N GLY A 252 -0.19 -8.56 -17.93
CA GLY A 252 -0.78 -7.73 -18.99
C GLY A 252 -2.25 -7.35 -18.75
N GLN A 253 -2.80 -7.63 -17.58
CA GLN A 253 -4.17 -7.29 -17.19
C GLN A 253 -4.18 -6.19 -16.12
N SER A 254 -5.08 -5.22 -16.24
CA SER A 254 -5.29 -4.14 -15.28
C SER A 254 -6.63 -4.28 -14.57
N VAL A 255 -6.64 -4.17 -13.24
CA VAL A 255 -7.88 -4.14 -12.45
C VAL A 255 -7.91 -2.96 -11.49
N PRO A 256 -9.09 -2.35 -11.23
CA PRO A 256 -9.21 -1.31 -10.23
C PRO A 256 -9.01 -1.87 -8.81
N VAL A 257 -8.26 -1.18 -7.98
CA VAL A 257 -7.96 -1.55 -6.58
C VAL A 257 -8.06 -0.34 -5.67
N GLY A 258 -8.14 -0.60 -4.37
CA GLY A 258 -7.96 0.39 -3.31
C GLY A 258 -6.73 0.03 -2.47
N VAL A 259 -6.11 1.04 -1.90
CA VAL A 259 -5.00 0.89 -0.95
C VAL A 259 -5.25 1.75 0.27
N GLY A 260 -4.62 1.43 1.39
CA GLY A 260 -4.73 2.23 2.60
C GLY A 260 -3.75 1.81 3.68
N GLN A 261 -3.47 2.75 4.56
CA GLN A 261 -2.66 2.51 5.76
C GLN A 261 -2.83 3.63 6.77
N PRO A 262 -2.45 3.42 8.03
CA PRO A 262 -2.23 4.49 9.00
C PRO A 262 -0.83 5.10 8.83
N THR A 263 -0.57 6.18 9.55
CA THR A 263 0.79 6.67 9.75
C THR A 263 1.66 5.56 10.35
N MET A 264 2.84 5.30 9.78
CA MET A 264 3.75 4.30 10.33
C MET A 264 5.21 4.69 10.24
N LEU A 265 6.00 4.26 11.21
CA LEU A 265 7.45 4.41 11.24
C LEU A 265 8.12 3.14 10.75
N ILE A 266 9.01 3.28 9.78
CA ILE A 266 9.92 2.25 9.29
C ILE A 266 11.35 2.69 9.60
N GLU A 267 12.08 1.91 10.39
CA GLU A 267 13.48 2.20 10.72
C GLU A 267 14.44 1.83 9.60
N ASN A 268 15.48 2.64 9.42
CA ASN A 268 16.64 2.35 8.55
C ASN A 268 16.24 1.97 7.10
N LEU A 269 15.27 2.66 6.51
CA LEU A 269 14.92 2.44 5.10
C LEU A 269 15.93 3.16 4.20
N THR A 270 16.28 2.53 3.08
CA THR A 270 17.16 3.16 2.08
C THR A 270 16.38 4.23 1.32
N VAL A 271 16.88 5.46 1.36
CA VAL A 271 16.35 6.59 0.62
C VAL A 271 17.35 6.98 -0.46
N GLY A 272 16.94 6.93 -1.72
CA GLY A 272 17.63 7.56 -2.84
C GLY A 272 17.28 9.04 -2.88
N GLY A 273 18.27 9.90 -3.09
CA GLY A 273 18.10 11.34 -3.07
C GLY A 273 18.78 12.03 -4.23
N THR A 274 18.57 13.35 -4.34
CA THR A 274 19.16 14.22 -5.36
C THR A 274 20.26 15.11 -4.80
N ALA A 275 20.45 15.15 -3.49
CA ALA A 275 21.55 15.91 -2.90
C ALA A 275 22.90 15.34 -3.36
N THR A 276 23.73 16.18 -3.96
CA THR A 276 25.15 15.84 -4.22
C THR A 276 25.91 15.85 -2.92
N ALA A 277 26.71 14.79 -2.70
CA ALA A 277 27.58 14.67 -1.52
C ALA A 277 28.64 15.78 -1.49
#